data_bd93adb01e791cbb99e3f43285bb6852
#
_entry.id   bd93adb01e791cbb99e3f43285bb6852
#
_cell.length_a   1.000
_cell.length_b   1.000
_cell.length_c   1.000
_cell.angle_alpha   90.00
_cell.angle_beta   90.00
_cell.angle_gamma   90.00
#
_symmetry.space_group_name_H-M   'P 1'
#
loop_
_entity.id
_entity.type
_entity.pdbx_description
1 polymer ?
#
loop_
_entity_poly.entity_id
_entity_poly.type
_entity_poly.pdbx_seq_one_letter_code
_entity_poly.pdbx_strand_id
1 'polypeptide(L)'
;MGGFMHLPRWLAALSAALLLAATMPQLTQAREIVGFSDRYSSGTVVVKTSERALYYVLGNGKAMRYPVGVGRAGKQWTGTARISGKYLKPAWSPPEEVKRDKPSLPNVIPGGSPGNPMGAAALTLSGGGEYAIHGTNNPASVGGFVSYGCIRMYNEDVLDLYNRVSWGTTVVVTR
;
A
#
# COMPACT_ATOMS: atom_id res chain seq x y z
N MET A 1 -79.52 -3.28 22.24
CA MET A 1 -79.07 -2.05 21.57
C MET A 1 -77.57 -2.02 21.64
N GLY A 2 -76.95 -2.55 20.59
CA GLY A 2 -75.48 -2.68 20.52
C GLY A 2 -74.92 -1.61 19.60
N GLY A 3 -74.09 -0.73 20.13
CA GLY A 3 -73.35 0.24 19.35
C GLY A 3 -72.00 -0.30 18.95
N PHE A 4 -71.82 -0.60 17.63
CA PHE A 4 -70.54 -0.92 17.06
C PHE A 4 -69.77 0.37 16.87
N MET A 5 -68.71 0.55 17.63
CA MET A 5 -67.70 1.60 17.42
C MET A 5 -66.80 1.22 16.27
N HIS A 6 -66.92 1.89 15.13
CA HIS A 6 -65.97 1.80 14.00
C HIS A 6 -64.69 2.54 14.36
N LEU A 7 -63.58 1.82 14.57
CA LEU A 7 -62.24 2.37 14.61
C LEU A 7 -61.77 2.72 13.20
N PRO A 8 -61.19 3.91 12.96
CA PRO A 8 -60.75 4.31 11.63
C PRO A 8 -59.45 3.58 11.25
N ARG A 9 -59.47 2.98 10.05
CA ARG A 9 -58.39 2.21 9.40
C ARG A 9 -57.28 3.12 8.81
N TRP A 10 -56.75 4.10 9.56
CA TRP A 10 -55.79 5.09 9.05
C TRP A 10 -54.36 4.91 9.57
N LEU A 11 -54.00 3.85 10.28
CA LEU A 11 -52.70 3.68 10.92
C LEU A 11 -51.92 2.47 10.37
N ALA A 12 -51.80 2.34 9.07
CA ALA A 12 -50.96 1.30 8.47
C ALA A 12 -50.26 1.81 7.17
N ALA A 13 -49.69 3.00 7.25
CA ALA A 13 -48.83 3.51 6.19
C ALA A 13 -47.61 4.21 6.81
N LEU A 14 -46.81 3.46 7.57
CA LEU A 14 -45.56 3.96 8.10
C LEU A 14 -44.42 3.04 7.66
N SER A 15 -43.65 3.58 6.70
CA SER A 15 -42.18 3.55 6.68
C SER A 15 -41.53 2.19 6.36
N ALA A 16 -41.62 1.77 5.12
CA ALA A 16 -40.50 1.07 4.49
C ALA A 16 -39.56 2.12 3.86
N ALA A 17 -38.94 2.95 4.67
CA ALA A 17 -37.75 3.70 4.25
C ALA A 17 -36.59 2.70 4.20
N LEU A 18 -36.43 2.03 3.06
CA LEU A 18 -35.25 1.24 2.73
C LEU A 18 -34.07 2.21 2.75
N LEU A 19 -33.26 2.13 3.81
CA LEU A 19 -31.90 2.65 3.84
C LEU A 19 -31.09 1.86 2.79
N LEU A 20 -31.09 2.33 1.53
CA LEU A 20 -30.04 1.99 0.59
C LEU A 20 -28.75 2.63 1.16
N ALA A 21 -28.02 1.87 1.99
CA ALA A 21 -26.64 2.14 2.28
C ALA A 21 -25.92 2.02 0.93
N ALA A 22 -25.71 3.15 0.26
CA ALA A 22 -24.86 3.23 -0.92
C ALA A 22 -23.47 2.80 -0.46
N THR A 23 -23.11 1.53 -0.71
CA THR A 23 -21.72 1.07 -0.66
C THR A 23 -20.99 1.82 -1.77
N MET A 24 -20.46 3.00 -1.42
CA MET A 24 -19.54 3.69 -2.32
C MET A 24 -18.37 2.73 -2.56
N PRO A 25 -18.08 2.34 -3.82
CA PRO A 25 -16.87 1.61 -4.10
C PRO A 25 -15.74 2.48 -3.59
N GLN A 26 -14.95 1.96 -2.65
CA GLN A 26 -13.67 2.58 -2.33
C GLN A 26 -12.88 2.56 -3.62
N LEU A 27 -12.73 3.73 -4.24
CA LEU A 27 -11.82 3.92 -5.35
C LEU A 27 -10.44 3.52 -4.83
N THR A 28 -10.03 2.31 -5.15
CA THR A 28 -8.64 1.90 -5.00
C THR A 28 -7.87 2.94 -5.79
N GLN A 29 -7.09 3.77 -5.11
CA GLN A 29 -6.38 4.86 -5.77
C GLN A 29 -5.35 4.22 -6.71
N ALA A 30 -5.71 4.07 -7.98
CA ALA A 30 -4.87 3.49 -9.02
C ALA A 30 -3.63 4.38 -9.21
N ARG A 31 -2.56 3.79 -9.75
CA ARG A 31 -1.41 4.58 -10.19
C ARG A 31 -1.84 5.60 -11.23
N GLU A 32 -1.25 6.79 -11.18
CA GLU A 32 -1.61 7.92 -12.04
C GLU A 32 -0.41 8.79 -12.36
N ILE A 33 -0.44 9.50 -13.50
CA ILE A 33 0.57 10.52 -13.81
C ILE A 33 0.11 11.83 -13.18
N VAL A 34 0.99 12.42 -12.37
CA VAL A 34 0.73 13.69 -11.65
C VAL A 34 1.82 14.72 -11.94
N GLY A 35 1.51 15.99 -11.70
CA GLY A 35 2.53 17.04 -11.61
C GLY A 35 3.48 16.76 -10.46
N PHE A 36 4.79 16.95 -10.68
CA PHE A 36 5.80 16.69 -9.65
C PHE A 36 6.97 17.68 -9.76
N SER A 37 7.67 17.88 -8.64
CA SER A 37 8.77 18.84 -8.54
C SER A 37 9.98 18.46 -9.41
N ASP A 38 10.53 19.42 -10.15
CA ASP A 38 11.71 19.26 -11.00
C ASP A 38 13.05 19.15 -10.24
N ARG A 39 13.03 19.26 -8.90
CA ARG A 39 14.23 19.10 -8.06
C ARG A 39 14.80 17.67 -8.05
N TYR A 40 14.06 16.70 -8.55
CA TYR A 40 14.48 15.30 -8.66
C TYR A 40 14.70 14.94 -10.12
N SER A 41 15.83 14.34 -10.42
CA SER A 41 16.16 13.86 -11.78
C SER A 41 15.20 12.75 -12.21
N SER A 42 14.91 12.69 -13.50
CA SER A 42 14.14 11.59 -14.10
C SER A 42 14.76 10.24 -13.73
N GLY A 43 13.93 9.24 -13.47
CA GLY A 43 14.32 7.92 -12.99
C GLY A 43 14.49 7.81 -11.45
N THR A 44 14.44 8.93 -10.71
CA THR A 44 14.46 8.87 -9.25
C THR A 44 13.13 8.34 -8.70
N VAL A 45 13.19 7.50 -7.67
CA VAL A 45 12.04 7.11 -6.85
C VAL A 45 11.97 8.02 -5.62
N VAL A 46 10.84 8.66 -5.39
CA VAL A 46 10.61 9.50 -4.20
C VAL A 46 9.44 8.93 -3.41
N VAL A 47 9.67 8.60 -2.15
CA VAL A 47 8.63 8.14 -1.22
C VAL A 47 8.30 9.26 -0.25
N LYS A 48 7.06 9.70 -0.23
CA LYS A 48 6.55 10.64 0.77
C LYS A 48 5.69 9.88 1.78
N THR A 49 6.25 9.64 2.96
CA THR A 49 5.61 8.76 3.95
C THR A 49 4.33 9.36 4.52
N SER A 50 4.26 10.69 4.70
CA SER A 50 3.04 11.37 5.15
C SER A 50 1.90 11.26 4.14
N GLU A 51 2.20 11.24 2.85
CA GLU A 51 1.22 11.07 1.78
C GLU A 51 0.89 9.59 1.51
N ARG A 52 1.67 8.65 2.06
CA ARG A 52 1.62 7.22 1.75
C ARG A 52 1.63 6.97 0.25
N ALA A 53 2.56 7.68 -0.42
CA ALA A 53 2.70 7.66 -1.87
C ALA A 53 4.17 7.51 -2.28
N LEU A 54 4.38 6.78 -3.36
CA LEU A 54 5.64 6.64 -4.06
C LEU A 54 5.51 7.30 -5.44
N TYR A 55 6.53 8.06 -5.82
CA TYR A 55 6.61 8.78 -7.08
C TYR A 55 7.82 8.31 -7.86
N TYR A 56 7.61 7.77 -9.05
CA TYR A 56 8.68 7.55 -10.02
C TYR A 56 8.76 8.77 -10.95
N VAL A 57 9.85 9.51 -10.88
CA VAL A 57 10.02 10.77 -11.62
C VAL A 57 10.20 10.50 -13.10
N LEU A 58 9.28 11.04 -13.91
CA LEU A 58 9.31 10.90 -15.38
C LEU A 58 10.12 12.00 -16.07
N GLY A 59 10.39 13.11 -15.39
CA GLY A 59 10.90 14.37 -15.96
C GLY A 59 9.78 15.28 -16.45
N ASN A 60 10.16 16.47 -16.93
CA ASN A 60 9.23 17.49 -17.45
C ASN A 60 8.09 17.82 -16.45
N GLY A 61 8.42 17.94 -15.17
CA GLY A 61 7.45 18.26 -14.12
C GLY A 61 6.43 17.17 -13.83
N LYS A 62 6.68 15.91 -14.18
CA LYS A 62 5.73 14.80 -14.03
C LYS A 62 6.35 13.61 -13.29
N ALA A 63 5.50 12.87 -12.59
CA ALA A 63 5.83 11.57 -12.01
C ALA A 63 4.65 10.60 -12.12
N MET A 64 4.98 9.30 -12.15
CA MET A 64 4.00 8.23 -11.90
C MET A 64 3.85 8.09 -10.39
N ARG A 65 2.65 8.32 -9.87
CA ARG A 65 2.28 8.19 -8.47
C ARG A 65 1.68 6.80 -8.21
N TYR A 66 2.14 6.16 -7.13
CA TYR A 66 1.62 4.89 -6.64
C TYR A 66 1.19 5.04 -5.18
N PRO A 67 0.03 4.51 -4.78
CA PRO A 67 -0.33 4.40 -3.38
C PRO A 67 0.56 3.35 -2.71
N VAL A 68 1.02 3.61 -1.48
CA VAL A 68 1.89 2.68 -0.76
C VAL A 68 1.54 2.56 0.71
N GLY A 69 1.79 1.38 1.31
CA GLY A 69 1.88 1.22 2.74
C GLY A 69 3.30 1.55 3.21
N VAL A 70 3.43 2.24 4.34
CA VAL A 70 4.71 2.70 4.87
C VAL A 70 4.93 2.25 6.32
N GLY A 71 6.07 2.57 6.90
CA GLY A 71 6.43 2.26 8.28
C GLY A 71 5.38 2.75 9.28
N ARG A 72 4.98 1.89 10.25
CA ARG A 72 4.16 2.26 11.39
C ARG A 72 4.87 3.31 12.26
N ALA A 73 4.19 3.87 13.25
CA ALA A 73 4.79 4.80 14.21
C ALA A 73 6.09 4.23 14.79
N GLY A 74 7.15 5.04 14.81
CA GLY A 74 8.50 4.66 15.25
C GLY A 74 9.28 3.77 14.26
N LYS A 75 8.71 3.40 13.11
CA LYS A 75 9.36 2.59 12.06
C LYS A 75 9.48 3.33 10.71
N GLN A 76 9.15 4.59 10.68
CA GLN A 76 9.38 5.44 9.52
C GLN A 76 10.83 5.93 9.51
N TRP A 77 11.41 6.00 8.34
CA TRP A 77 12.75 6.53 8.11
C TRP A 77 12.72 7.56 7.00
N THR A 78 13.75 8.37 6.93
CA THR A 78 13.99 9.35 5.88
C THR A 78 15.44 9.28 5.45
N GLY A 79 15.72 9.67 4.23
CA GLY A 79 17.08 9.67 3.68
C GLY A 79 17.12 9.22 2.25
N THR A 80 18.33 8.92 1.78
CA THR A 80 18.59 8.43 0.44
C THR A 80 19.13 7.02 0.47
N ALA A 81 18.55 6.16 -0.34
CA ALA A 81 18.97 4.78 -0.58
C ALA A 81 19.17 4.54 -2.08
N ARG A 82 19.63 3.37 -2.45
CA ARG A 82 19.69 2.90 -3.85
C ARG A 82 19.11 1.51 -3.96
N ILE A 83 18.50 1.20 -5.10
CA ILE A 83 18.10 -0.17 -5.41
C ILE A 83 19.36 -1.03 -5.51
N SER A 84 19.47 -2.03 -4.63
CA SER A 84 20.58 -2.97 -4.52
C SER A 84 20.25 -4.39 -4.97
N GLY A 85 18.98 -4.66 -5.29
CA GLY A 85 18.52 -5.95 -5.79
C GLY A 85 17.11 -5.87 -6.33
N LYS A 86 16.80 -6.76 -7.30
CA LYS A 86 15.50 -6.87 -7.95
C LYS A 86 15.13 -8.36 -8.02
N TYR A 87 14.01 -8.74 -7.42
CA TYR A 87 13.60 -10.13 -7.30
C TYR A 87 12.13 -10.31 -7.64
N LEU A 88 11.81 -11.30 -8.46
CA LEU A 88 10.43 -11.73 -8.73
C LEU A 88 10.07 -12.87 -7.78
N LYS A 89 8.91 -12.76 -7.13
CA LYS A 89 8.38 -13.74 -6.17
C LYS A 89 9.48 -14.24 -5.20
N PRO A 90 10.18 -13.33 -4.48
CA PRO A 90 11.26 -13.75 -3.61
C PRO A 90 10.76 -14.61 -2.45
N ALA A 91 11.57 -15.55 -1.99
CA ALA A 91 11.38 -16.13 -0.66
C ALA A 91 11.62 -15.03 0.40
N TRP A 92 10.98 -15.17 1.55
CA TRP A 92 11.09 -14.20 2.62
C TRP A 92 11.48 -14.86 3.94
N SER A 93 12.55 -14.34 4.53
CA SER A 93 12.96 -14.66 5.91
C SER A 93 12.55 -13.49 6.79
N PRO A 94 11.72 -13.70 7.82
CA PRO A 94 11.34 -12.63 8.73
C PRO A 94 12.57 -12.03 9.42
N PRO A 95 12.77 -10.70 9.38
CA PRO A 95 13.79 -10.05 10.19
C PRO A 95 13.59 -10.34 11.69
N GLU A 96 14.66 -10.28 12.47
CA GLU A 96 14.66 -10.58 13.91
C GLU A 96 13.57 -9.81 14.69
N GLU A 97 13.34 -8.55 14.33
CA GLU A 97 12.30 -7.74 14.96
C GLU A 97 10.89 -8.29 14.67
N VAL A 98 10.64 -8.72 13.43
CA VAL A 98 9.36 -9.30 13.04
C VAL A 98 9.16 -10.65 13.73
N LYS A 99 10.22 -11.46 13.83
CA LYS A 99 10.23 -12.75 14.56
C LYS A 99 9.90 -12.56 16.04
N ARG A 100 10.44 -11.53 16.67
CA ARG A 100 10.20 -11.19 18.08
C ARG A 100 8.72 -10.85 18.32
N ASP A 101 8.10 -10.07 17.40
CA ASP A 101 6.70 -9.70 17.49
C ASP A 101 5.76 -10.86 17.08
N LYS A 102 6.25 -11.79 16.25
CA LYS A 102 5.49 -12.92 15.69
C LYS A 102 6.33 -14.20 15.70
N PRO A 103 6.57 -14.81 16.88
CA PRO A 103 7.48 -15.94 17.03
C PRO A 103 7.01 -17.22 16.30
N SER A 104 5.72 -17.32 15.98
CA SER A 104 5.17 -18.47 15.24
C SER A 104 5.46 -18.46 13.74
N LEU A 105 6.02 -17.37 13.19
CA LEU A 105 6.38 -17.33 11.78
C LEU A 105 7.49 -18.35 11.47
N PRO A 106 7.41 -19.06 10.33
CA PRO A 106 8.49 -19.93 9.89
C PRO A 106 9.76 -19.13 9.59
N ASN A 107 10.93 -19.80 9.60
CA ASN A 107 12.19 -19.15 9.30
C ASN A 107 12.28 -18.63 7.87
N VAL A 108 11.63 -19.34 6.94
CA VAL A 108 11.54 -18.95 5.52
C VAL A 108 10.13 -19.21 5.02
N ILE A 109 9.56 -18.24 4.32
CA ILE A 109 8.30 -18.41 3.58
C ILE A 109 8.65 -18.44 2.09
N PRO A 110 8.31 -19.51 1.37
CA PRO A 110 8.66 -19.67 -0.04
C PRO A 110 8.07 -18.55 -0.91
N GLY A 111 8.81 -18.20 -1.96
CA GLY A 111 8.36 -17.21 -2.94
C GLY A 111 7.10 -17.65 -3.66
N GLY A 112 6.18 -16.72 -3.88
CA GLY A 112 4.90 -16.98 -4.56
C GLY A 112 3.86 -17.72 -3.71
N SER A 113 4.16 -18.12 -2.47
CA SER A 113 3.15 -18.71 -1.58
C SER A 113 2.16 -17.65 -1.09
N PRO A 114 0.88 -18.02 -0.84
CA PRO A 114 -0.13 -17.07 -0.34
C PRO A 114 0.24 -16.41 0.98
N GLY A 115 1.03 -17.06 1.82
CA GLY A 115 1.50 -16.53 3.11
C GLY A 115 2.70 -15.57 2.99
N ASN A 116 3.31 -15.42 1.81
CA ASN A 116 4.50 -14.59 1.64
C ASN A 116 4.16 -13.10 1.55
N PRO A 117 4.61 -12.27 2.50
CA PRO A 117 4.26 -10.85 2.53
C PRO A 117 4.95 -10.02 1.44
N MET A 118 5.96 -10.56 0.73
CA MET A 118 6.69 -9.83 -0.32
C MET A 118 5.90 -9.68 -1.62
N GLY A 119 4.88 -10.52 -1.81
CA GLY A 119 4.02 -10.44 -3.00
C GLY A 119 4.74 -10.81 -4.29
N ALA A 120 4.43 -10.08 -5.37
CA ALA A 120 4.88 -10.40 -6.73
C ALA A 120 6.35 -10.07 -7.00
N ALA A 121 6.91 -9.05 -6.34
CA ALA A 121 8.29 -8.61 -6.51
C ALA A 121 8.82 -7.87 -5.30
N ALA A 122 10.15 -7.79 -5.18
CA ALA A 122 10.85 -6.95 -4.22
C ALA A 122 12.06 -6.26 -4.84
N LEU A 123 12.25 -5.01 -4.43
CA LEU A 123 13.38 -4.13 -4.73
C LEU A 123 14.09 -3.84 -3.41
N THR A 124 15.22 -4.48 -3.14
CA THR A 124 16.00 -4.24 -1.92
C THR A 124 16.71 -2.90 -2.00
N LEU A 125 16.87 -2.25 -0.84
CA LEU A 125 17.49 -0.94 -0.71
C LEU A 125 18.80 -1.03 0.05
N SER A 126 19.84 -0.34 -0.43
CA SER A 126 21.11 -0.15 0.26
C SER A 126 21.11 1.18 1.02
N GLY A 127 21.91 1.27 2.09
CA GLY A 127 22.21 2.57 2.73
C GLY A 127 21.40 2.94 3.95
N GLY A 128 20.78 1.99 4.67
CA GLY A 128 20.10 2.37 5.92
C GLY A 128 19.20 1.32 6.55
N GLY A 129 19.49 0.06 6.39
CA GLY A 129 18.72 -1.02 7.01
C GLY A 129 18.24 -2.07 6.01
N GLU A 130 17.57 -3.10 6.50
CA GLU A 130 17.01 -4.19 5.68
C GLU A 130 15.65 -3.78 5.08
N TYR A 131 15.63 -2.65 4.34
CA TYR A 131 14.41 -2.14 3.75
C TYR A 131 14.25 -2.58 2.30
N ALA A 132 13.02 -2.72 1.88
CA ALA A 132 12.65 -3.02 0.50
C ALA A 132 11.38 -2.26 0.10
N ILE A 133 11.22 -2.04 -1.22
CA ILE A 133 9.95 -1.73 -1.85
C ILE A 133 9.43 -3.06 -2.40
N HIS A 134 8.24 -3.50 -2.01
CA HIS A 134 7.76 -4.82 -2.36
C HIS A 134 6.24 -4.90 -2.56
N GLY A 135 5.76 -5.95 -3.18
CA GLY A 135 4.34 -6.26 -3.30
C GLY A 135 3.70 -6.65 -1.96
N THR A 136 2.56 -7.29 -2.00
CA THR A 136 1.91 -7.73 -0.76
C THR A 136 0.97 -8.91 -0.98
N ASN A 137 0.79 -9.72 0.06
CA ASN A 137 -0.31 -10.68 0.18
C ASN A 137 -1.53 -10.10 0.93
N ASN A 138 -1.43 -8.83 1.37
CA ASN A 138 -2.53 -8.11 2.03
C ASN A 138 -2.75 -6.74 1.37
N PRO A 139 -3.49 -6.67 0.24
CA PRO A 139 -3.73 -5.42 -0.49
C PRO A 139 -4.36 -4.31 0.35
N ALA A 140 -5.21 -4.65 1.34
CA ALA A 140 -5.85 -3.68 2.23
C ALA A 140 -4.85 -2.88 3.10
N SER A 141 -3.59 -3.32 3.18
CA SER A 141 -2.53 -2.64 3.92
C SER A 141 -1.86 -1.50 3.12
N VAL A 142 -2.10 -1.40 1.81
CA VAL A 142 -1.64 -0.29 0.98
C VAL A 142 -2.42 0.97 1.34
N GLY A 143 -1.74 2.10 1.48
CA GLY A 143 -2.31 3.34 1.98
C GLY A 143 -2.26 3.49 3.51
N GLY A 144 -1.72 2.49 4.24
CA GLY A 144 -1.62 2.49 5.70
C GLY A 144 -0.20 2.70 6.24
N PHE A 145 -0.11 2.94 7.56
CA PHE A 145 1.12 2.93 8.36
C PHE A 145 1.28 1.55 9.01
N VAL A 146 1.83 0.57 8.30
CA VAL A 146 1.65 -0.86 8.61
C VAL A 146 2.93 -1.68 8.67
N SER A 147 4.04 -1.20 8.13
CA SER A 147 5.28 -1.98 7.99
C SER A 147 6.29 -1.70 9.12
N TYR A 148 7.36 -2.46 9.11
CA TYR A 148 8.55 -2.24 9.95
C TYR A 148 9.61 -1.33 9.27
N GLY A 149 9.19 -0.58 8.23
CA GLY A 149 10.06 0.35 7.48
C GLY A 149 10.03 0.10 5.97
N CYS A 150 9.69 -1.09 5.51
CA CYS A 150 9.52 -1.39 4.09
C CYS A 150 8.37 -0.57 3.47
N ILE A 151 8.44 -0.38 2.17
CA ILE A 151 7.44 0.31 1.36
C ILE A 151 6.61 -0.77 0.64
N ARG A 152 5.32 -0.83 0.94
CA ARG A 152 4.42 -1.87 0.46
C ARG A 152 3.55 -1.35 -0.68
N MET A 153 3.50 -2.08 -1.77
CA MET A 153 2.75 -1.72 -2.97
C MET A 153 1.71 -2.80 -3.33
N TYR A 154 0.74 -2.45 -4.15
CA TYR A 154 -0.03 -3.45 -4.88
C TYR A 154 0.90 -4.29 -5.77
N ASN A 155 0.54 -5.54 -6.04
CA ASN A 155 1.40 -6.44 -6.82
C ASN A 155 1.60 -5.97 -8.26
N GLU A 156 0.57 -5.46 -8.90
CA GLU A 156 0.63 -4.86 -10.23
C GLU A 156 1.50 -3.59 -10.28
N ASP A 157 1.48 -2.79 -9.21
CA ASP A 157 2.25 -1.55 -9.12
C ASP A 157 3.73 -1.82 -8.88
N VAL A 158 4.09 -2.78 -8.02
CA VAL A 158 5.49 -3.14 -7.83
C VAL A 158 6.09 -3.77 -9.07
N LEU A 159 5.31 -4.52 -9.86
CA LEU A 159 5.75 -5.07 -11.15
C LEU A 159 5.98 -3.97 -12.19
N ASP A 160 5.10 -2.95 -12.26
CA ASP A 160 5.29 -1.78 -13.12
C ASP A 160 6.55 -1.00 -12.71
N LEU A 161 6.72 -0.73 -11.40
CA LEU A 161 7.93 -0.06 -10.90
C LEU A 161 9.19 -0.91 -11.15
N TYR A 162 9.12 -2.22 -10.96
CA TYR A 162 10.21 -3.16 -11.23
C TYR A 162 10.74 -3.04 -12.67
N ASN A 163 9.85 -2.86 -13.64
CA ASN A 163 10.23 -2.70 -15.04
C ASN A 163 10.84 -1.31 -15.37
N ARG A 164 10.57 -0.30 -14.54
CA ARG A 164 11.05 1.07 -14.73
C ARG A 164 12.41 1.33 -14.11
N VAL A 165 12.74 0.64 -13.03
CA VAL A 165 13.95 0.90 -12.25
C VAL A 165 15.06 -0.10 -12.54
N SER A 166 16.29 0.31 -12.28
CA SER A 166 17.50 -0.50 -12.42
C SER A 166 18.30 -0.55 -11.12
N TRP A 167 19.29 -1.42 -11.04
CA TRP A 167 20.30 -1.38 -9.99
C TRP A 167 20.90 0.02 -9.91
N GLY A 168 21.12 0.51 -8.69
CA GLY A 168 21.65 1.84 -8.45
C GLY A 168 20.64 2.97 -8.57
N THR A 169 19.38 2.72 -9.01
CA THR A 169 18.32 3.74 -9.02
C THR A 169 18.22 4.39 -7.65
N THR A 170 18.27 5.72 -7.63
CA THR A 170 18.16 6.51 -6.41
C THR A 170 16.74 6.46 -5.84
N VAL A 171 16.64 6.22 -4.54
CA VAL A 171 15.41 6.22 -3.77
C VAL A 171 15.53 7.25 -2.67
N VAL A 172 14.69 8.28 -2.69
CA VAL A 172 14.64 9.33 -1.68
C VAL A 172 13.37 9.14 -0.85
N VAL A 173 13.52 9.01 0.47
CA VAL A 173 12.39 8.88 1.40
C VAL A 173 12.29 10.14 2.24
N THR A 174 11.11 10.75 2.23
CA THR A 174 10.79 11.98 2.98
C THR A 174 9.52 11.78 3.81
N ARG A 175 9.27 12.71 4.71
CA ARG A 175 7.98 12.80 5.41
C ARG A 175 6.95 13.54 4.59
#